data_ebeb0534f4cd70fd9b5921a1c87c31d0
#
_entry.id   ebeb0534f4cd70fd9b5921a1c87c31d0
#
_cell.length_a   1.000
_cell.length_b   1.000
_cell.length_c   1.000
_cell.angle_alpha   90.00
_cell.angle_beta   90.00
_cell.angle_gamma   90.00
#
_symmetry.space_group_name_H-M   'P 1'
#
loop_
_entity.id
_entity.type
_entity.pdbx_description
1 polymer ?
#
loop_
_entity_poly.entity_id
_entity_poly.type
_entity_poly.pdbx_seq_one_letter_code
_entity_poly.pdbx_strand_id
1 'polypeptide(L)'
;MNKKNKRLLAKMNNEKRRSSLEKIKRKKRRELILIVTLFLIVIAVFSLLFSNYLKLKTIEVEGNNQITKEEILEAGNINNNLRTWSIKDDEIRNNIQSRFEIFKSVTVQSKLPSTIKVKVEEYSFIAQNKKEDGSLEIIMENGKPYSGIVRNNYNLPILENFKDDGSKLDEVYKNLNKLKEDVRLQISEIINDEGDNVTIYMKDGQKVKALRASFSDKLNYYDEISKYIEDKNNTTLNLINGAYLETAKTEKRRNENIKQLLSRQGLKDDSTSKTDKEKVDVTEKVEKNNKAENSTTNSKVASSTNNKNTKQQSVTNNKNE
;
A
#
# COMPACT_ATOMS: atom_id res chain seq x y z
N MET A 1 96.85 -19.94 -45.90
CA MET A 1 95.84 -19.03 -45.35
C MET A 1 96.52 -18.00 -44.39
N ASN A 2 96.53 -16.73 -44.80
CA ASN A 2 97.39 -15.67 -44.20
C ASN A 2 96.90 -15.30 -42.75
N LYS A 3 97.83 -15.24 -41.83
CA LYS A 3 97.59 -14.97 -40.34
C LYS A 3 96.70 -13.73 -40.12
N LYS A 4 96.72 -12.80 -41.05
CA LYS A 4 95.95 -11.54 -41.08
C LYS A 4 94.42 -11.83 -41.31
N ASN A 5 94.09 -12.76 -42.24
CA ASN A 5 92.71 -13.18 -42.55
C ASN A 5 92.06 -13.96 -41.39
N LYS A 6 92.82 -14.76 -40.62
CA LYS A 6 92.32 -15.52 -39.47
C LYS A 6 91.96 -14.54 -38.31
N ARG A 7 92.69 -13.46 -38.11
CA ARG A 7 92.42 -12.43 -37.12
C ARG A 7 91.21 -11.57 -37.50
N LEU A 8 90.97 -11.28 -38.77
CA LEU A 8 89.84 -10.56 -39.30
C LEU A 8 88.54 -11.38 -39.14
N LEU A 9 88.55 -12.63 -39.45
CA LEU A 9 87.39 -13.57 -39.27
C LEU A 9 87.08 -13.74 -37.79
N ALA A 10 88.04 -13.86 -36.90
CA ALA A 10 87.81 -13.94 -35.45
C ALA A 10 87.21 -12.64 -34.90
N LYS A 11 87.67 -11.45 -35.43
CA LYS A 11 87.09 -10.14 -35.03
C LYS A 11 85.63 -10.00 -35.49
N MET A 12 85.31 -10.34 -36.74
CA MET A 12 83.97 -10.35 -37.31
C MET A 12 83.03 -11.32 -36.55
N ASN A 13 83.47 -12.54 -36.19
CA ASN A 13 82.69 -13.47 -35.41
C ASN A 13 82.42 -13.00 -33.99
N ASN A 14 83.43 -12.30 -33.37
CA ASN A 14 83.21 -11.70 -32.04
C ASN A 14 82.24 -10.51 -32.09
N GLU A 15 82.27 -9.66 -33.14
CA GLU A 15 81.30 -8.57 -33.33
C GLU A 15 79.87 -9.12 -33.58
N LYS A 16 79.74 -10.14 -34.43
CA LYS A 16 78.46 -10.81 -34.65
C LYS A 16 77.89 -11.43 -33.32
N ARG A 17 78.77 -12.09 -32.57
CA ARG A 17 78.38 -12.62 -31.20
C ARG A 17 77.96 -11.51 -30.23
N ARG A 18 78.70 -10.38 -30.22
CA ARG A 18 78.33 -9.22 -29.37
C ARG A 18 77.01 -8.61 -29.77
N SER A 19 76.72 -8.41 -31.03
CA SER A 19 75.49 -7.86 -31.56
C SER A 19 74.29 -8.79 -31.34
N SER A 20 74.51 -10.10 -31.46
CA SER A 20 73.41 -11.09 -31.13
C SER A 20 73.10 -11.18 -29.61
N LEU A 21 74.12 -11.10 -28.75
CA LEU A 21 74.00 -11.04 -27.33
C LEU A 21 73.29 -9.74 -26.88
N GLU A 22 73.61 -8.61 -27.50
CA GLU A 22 72.87 -7.36 -27.22
C GLU A 22 71.41 -7.41 -27.65
N LYS A 23 71.11 -8.00 -28.79
CA LYS A 23 69.76 -8.21 -29.27
C LYS A 23 68.95 -9.07 -28.27
N ILE A 24 69.55 -10.15 -27.79
CA ILE A 24 68.94 -11.05 -26.76
C ILE A 24 68.73 -10.29 -25.43
N LYS A 25 69.75 -9.53 -24.98
CA LYS A 25 69.65 -8.69 -23.78
C LYS A 25 68.54 -7.63 -23.92
N ARG A 26 68.45 -6.98 -25.07
CA ARG A 26 67.38 -5.99 -25.34
C ARG A 26 65.99 -6.64 -25.38
N LYS A 27 65.87 -7.84 -25.96
CA LYS A 27 64.61 -8.62 -25.97
C LYS A 27 64.20 -9.01 -24.57
N LYS A 28 65.08 -9.61 -23.78
CA LYS A 28 64.84 -9.98 -22.39
C LYS A 28 64.51 -8.77 -21.52
N ARG A 29 65.17 -7.63 -21.71
CA ARG A 29 64.84 -6.37 -20.98
C ARG A 29 63.44 -5.84 -21.34
N ARG A 30 63.01 -5.94 -22.60
CA ARG A 30 61.68 -5.56 -23.02
C ARG A 30 60.63 -6.49 -22.40
N GLU A 31 60.85 -7.81 -22.42
CA GLU A 31 60.01 -8.80 -21.79
C GLU A 31 59.90 -8.56 -20.28
N LEU A 32 60.99 -8.28 -19.61
CA LEU A 32 61.00 -7.95 -18.18
C LEU A 32 60.22 -6.65 -17.91
N ILE A 33 60.40 -5.62 -18.70
CA ILE A 33 59.65 -4.34 -18.59
C ILE A 33 58.16 -4.60 -18.77
N LEU A 34 57.75 -5.42 -19.76
CA LEU A 34 56.35 -5.77 -19.97
C LEU A 34 55.75 -6.50 -18.77
N ILE A 35 56.49 -7.46 -18.19
CA ILE A 35 56.03 -8.19 -16.99
C ILE A 35 55.88 -7.24 -15.79
N VAL A 36 56.87 -6.37 -15.56
CA VAL A 36 56.84 -5.40 -14.47
C VAL A 36 55.71 -4.38 -14.64
N THR A 37 55.49 -3.88 -15.86
CA THR A 37 54.38 -2.95 -16.14
C THR A 37 53.04 -3.61 -15.96
N LEU A 38 52.87 -4.87 -16.41
CA LEU A 38 51.65 -5.62 -16.19
C LEU A 38 51.39 -5.82 -14.68
N PHE A 39 52.43 -6.16 -13.91
CA PHE A 39 52.33 -6.33 -12.46
C PHE A 39 51.95 -5.02 -11.75
N LEU A 40 52.53 -3.90 -12.14
CA LEU A 40 52.16 -2.58 -11.60
C LEU A 40 50.72 -2.19 -11.94
N ILE A 41 50.23 -2.53 -13.12
CA ILE A 41 48.82 -2.31 -13.51
C ILE A 41 47.91 -3.12 -12.63
N VAL A 42 48.23 -4.40 -12.39
CA VAL A 42 47.44 -5.26 -11.49
C VAL A 42 47.39 -4.69 -10.07
N ILE A 43 48.52 -4.26 -9.53
CA ILE A 43 48.56 -3.62 -8.17
C ILE A 43 47.71 -2.33 -8.17
N ALA A 44 47.79 -1.50 -9.21
CA ALA A 44 47.02 -0.27 -9.30
C ALA A 44 45.50 -0.55 -9.32
N VAL A 45 45.09 -1.55 -10.09
CA VAL A 45 43.66 -1.98 -10.14
C VAL A 45 43.22 -2.49 -8.77
N PHE A 46 43.99 -3.36 -8.12
CA PHE A 46 43.66 -3.84 -6.76
C PHE A 46 43.58 -2.69 -5.74
N SER A 47 44.54 -1.76 -5.77
CA SER A 47 44.54 -0.59 -4.90
C SER A 47 43.28 0.27 -5.12
N LEU A 48 42.83 0.43 -6.35
CA LEU A 48 41.62 1.18 -6.71
C LEU A 48 40.36 0.47 -6.23
N LEU A 49 40.26 -0.85 -6.43
CA LEU A 49 39.12 -1.67 -6.00
C LEU A 49 38.93 -1.68 -4.46
N PHE A 50 40.02 -1.67 -3.71
CA PHE A 50 39.99 -1.67 -2.24
C PHE A 50 40.05 -0.25 -1.64
N SER A 51 40.11 0.79 -2.47
CA SER A 51 40.07 2.18 -2.03
C SER A 51 38.71 2.55 -1.46
N ASN A 52 38.68 3.52 -0.53
CA ASN A 52 37.46 4.15 -0.03
C ASN A 52 36.70 4.93 -1.14
N TYR A 53 37.30 5.12 -2.29
CA TYR A 53 36.67 5.80 -3.44
C TYR A 53 35.47 5.02 -3.98
N LEU A 54 35.51 3.69 -3.91
CA LEU A 54 34.44 2.80 -4.38
C LEU A 54 33.46 2.36 -3.26
N LYS A 55 33.60 2.90 -2.05
CA LYS A 55 32.58 2.73 -1.02
C LYS A 55 31.35 3.55 -1.35
N LEU A 56 30.19 3.02 -0.96
CA LEU A 56 28.91 3.67 -1.17
C LEU A 56 28.86 5.00 -0.38
N LYS A 57 28.59 6.11 -1.09
CA LYS A 57 28.47 7.46 -0.50
C LYS A 57 27.08 8.02 -0.65
N THR A 58 26.45 7.75 -1.79
CA THR A 58 25.13 8.28 -2.13
C THR A 58 24.13 7.13 -2.19
N ILE A 59 23.09 7.24 -1.36
CA ILE A 59 21.99 6.27 -1.30
C ILE A 59 20.71 7.05 -1.58
N GLU A 60 20.12 6.79 -2.73
CA GLU A 60 18.86 7.39 -3.17
C GLU A 60 17.74 6.36 -3.05
N VAL A 61 16.64 6.73 -2.40
CA VAL A 61 15.41 5.93 -2.31
C VAL A 61 14.27 6.78 -2.82
N GLU A 62 13.50 6.27 -3.76
CA GLU A 62 12.39 6.96 -4.41
C GLU A 62 11.14 6.09 -4.43
N GLY A 63 9.97 6.74 -4.34
CA GLY A 63 8.66 6.09 -4.48
C GLY A 63 8.11 5.45 -3.21
N ASN A 64 8.83 5.56 -2.10
CA ASN A 64 8.38 5.08 -0.81
C ASN A 64 7.41 6.09 -0.15
N ASN A 65 6.32 5.56 0.44
CA ASN A 65 5.29 6.35 1.11
C ASN A 65 4.97 5.78 2.51
N GLN A 66 4.65 4.49 2.58
CA GLN A 66 4.36 3.80 3.84
C GLN A 66 5.64 3.28 4.51
N ILE A 67 6.58 2.81 3.72
CA ILE A 67 7.83 2.26 4.24
C ILE A 67 8.88 3.35 4.24
N THR A 68 9.56 3.55 5.37
CA THR A 68 10.62 4.57 5.49
C THR A 68 11.86 4.16 4.71
N LYS A 69 12.66 5.15 4.35
CA LYS A 69 13.96 4.92 3.71
C LYS A 69 14.83 3.99 4.57
N GLU A 70 14.84 4.20 5.87
CA GLU A 70 15.64 3.44 6.82
C GLU A 70 15.25 1.96 6.83
N GLU A 71 13.95 1.65 6.82
CA GLU A 71 13.43 0.28 6.76
C GLU A 71 13.80 -0.41 5.44
N ILE A 72 13.77 0.33 4.33
CA ILE A 72 14.18 -0.19 3.01
C ILE A 72 15.68 -0.51 3.00
N LEU A 73 16.51 0.37 3.58
CA LEU A 73 17.95 0.17 3.65
C LEU A 73 18.31 -1.00 4.56
N GLU A 74 17.60 -1.17 5.66
CA GLU A 74 17.77 -2.30 6.58
C GLU A 74 17.39 -3.61 5.88
N ALA A 75 16.22 -3.67 5.22
CA ALA A 75 15.77 -4.85 4.49
C ALA A 75 16.73 -5.26 3.38
N GLY A 76 17.28 -4.29 2.65
CA GLY A 76 18.28 -4.50 1.60
C GLY A 76 19.69 -4.74 2.14
N ASN A 77 19.91 -4.61 3.46
CA ASN A 77 21.25 -4.61 4.07
C ASN A 77 22.21 -3.59 3.42
N ILE A 78 21.66 -2.42 3.05
CA ILE A 78 22.38 -1.35 2.36
C ILE A 78 22.99 -0.42 3.41
N ASN A 79 24.33 -0.29 3.38
CA ASN A 79 25.06 0.60 4.26
C ASN A 79 26.28 1.20 3.57
N ASN A 80 26.84 2.26 4.15
CA ASN A 80 27.98 2.99 3.59
C ASN A 80 29.31 2.20 3.56
N ASN A 81 29.37 1.00 4.15
CA ASN A 81 30.55 0.14 4.11
C ASN A 81 30.58 -0.75 2.86
N LEU A 82 29.46 -0.86 2.15
CA LEU A 82 29.39 -1.63 0.90
C LEU A 82 30.23 -0.96 -0.17
N ARG A 83 30.89 -1.78 -0.98
CA ARG A 83 31.59 -1.34 -2.19
C ARG A 83 30.68 -1.50 -3.39
N THR A 84 30.54 -0.44 -4.19
CA THR A 84 29.60 -0.41 -5.32
C THR A 84 29.79 -1.56 -6.31
N TRP A 85 31.04 -1.99 -6.55
CA TRP A 85 31.33 -3.10 -7.46
C TRP A 85 30.96 -4.49 -6.91
N SER A 86 30.77 -4.62 -5.57
CA SER A 86 30.40 -5.88 -4.93
C SER A 86 28.88 -6.01 -4.70
N ILE A 87 28.13 -4.98 -5.03
CA ILE A 87 26.69 -4.95 -4.87
C ILE A 87 26.05 -5.86 -5.92
N LYS A 88 25.17 -6.74 -5.46
CA LYS A 88 24.32 -7.56 -6.29
C LYS A 88 22.92 -6.99 -6.28
N ASP A 89 22.58 -6.21 -7.26
CA ASP A 89 21.31 -5.49 -7.35
C ASP A 89 20.11 -6.42 -7.20
N ASP A 90 20.16 -7.63 -7.78
CA ASP A 90 19.10 -8.63 -7.71
C ASP A 90 18.90 -9.21 -6.29
N GLU A 91 20.00 -9.42 -5.55
CA GLU A 91 19.94 -9.91 -4.17
C GLU A 91 19.27 -8.87 -3.25
N ILE A 92 19.68 -7.61 -3.36
CA ILE A 92 19.08 -6.49 -2.62
C ILE A 92 17.61 -6.35 -2.96
N ARG A 93 17.26 -6.37 -4.26
CA ARG A 93 15.88 -6.29 -4.71
C ARG A 93 15.02 -7.38 -4.09
N ASN A 94 15.49 -8.63 -4.15
CA ASN A 94 14.76 -9.78 -3.62
C ASN A 94 14.57 -9.69 -2.09
N ASN A 95 15.60 -9.25 -1.37
CA ASN A 95 15.53 -9.04 0.08
C ASN A 95 14.47 -7.99 0.45
N ILE A 96 14.47 -6.85 -0.24
CA ILE A 96 13.48 -5.79 -0.01
C ILE A 96 12.06 -6.28 -0.34
N GLN A 97 11.89 -6.92 -1.50
CA GLN A 97 10.57 -7.38 -1.96
C GLN A 97 10.00 -8.52 -1.09
N SER A 98 10.84 -9.40 -0.57
CA SER A 98 10.39 -10.47 0.34
C SER A 98 10.03 -9.97 1.74
N ARG A 99 10.61 -8.86 2.17
CA ARG A 99 10.37 -8.27 3.49
C ARG A 99 9.06 -7.49 3.57
N PHE A 100 8.63 -6.86 2.47
CA PHE A 100 7.48 -5.97 2.43
C PHE A 100 6.53 -6.35 1.30
N GLU A 101 5.36 -6.91 1.65
CA GLU A 101 4.32 -7.30 0.69
C GLU A 101 3.64 -6.09 0.00
N ILE A 102 3.82 -4.88 0.55
CA ILE A 102 3.27 -3.66 -0.02
C ILE A 102 3.95 -3.25 -1.32
N PHE A 103 5.15 -3.73 -1.61
CA PHE A 103 5.84 -3.34 -2.83
C PHE A 103 5.32 -4.07 -4.06
N LYS A 104 4.76 -3.31 -4.99
CA LYS A 104 4.37 -3.75 -6.33
C LYS A 104 5.60 -4.03 -7.19
N SER A 105 6.59 -3.15 -7.12
CA SER A 105 7.86 -3.32 -7.79
C SER A 105 9.01 -2.70 -7.00
N VAL A 106 10.18 -3.33 -7.10
CA VAL A 106 11.44 -2.83 -6.54
C VAL A 106 12.50 -2.88 -7.63
N THR A 107 13.15 -1.76 -7.89
CA THR A 107 14.27 -1.66 -8.82
C THR A 107 15.49 -1.14 -8.08
N VAL A 108 16.59 -1.86 -8.18
CA VAL A 108 17.87 -1.49 -7.59
C VAL A 108 18.87 -1.27 -8.71
N GLN A 109 19.61 -0.19 -8.66
CA GLN A 109 20.64 0.15 -9.61
C GLN A 109 21.87 0.68 -8.88
N SER A 110 22.95 -0.07 -8.95
CA SER A 110 24.26 0.39 -8.52
C SER A 110 24.95 1.16 -9.64
N LYS A 111 25.49 2.36 -9.32
CA LYS A 111 26.20 3.21 -10.26
C LYS A 111 27.58 3.53 -9.72
N LEU A 112 28.61 3.16 -10.47
CA LEU A 112 29.97 3.53 -10.16
C LEU A 112 30.14 5.08 -10.22
N PRO A 113 30.96 5.68 -9.36
CA PRO A 113 31.86 4.98 -8.42
C PRO A 113 31.23 4.60 -7.07
N SER A 114 30.17 5.29 -6.60
CA SER A 114 29.80 5.23 -5.18
C SER A 114 28.30 5.50 -4.92
N THR A 115 27.43 5.23 -5.89
CA THR A 115 25.99 5.51 -5.79
C THR A 115 25.16 4.24 -5.93
N ILE A 116 24.11 4.13 -5.11
CA ILE A 116 23.02 3.15 -5.29
C ILE A 116 21.70 3.91 -5.33
N LYS A 117 20.85 3.53 -6.27
CA LYS A 117 19.48 4.03 -6.41
C LYS A 117 18.51 2.88 -6.24
N VAL A 118 17.62 3.02 -5.27
CA VAL A 118 16.51 2.10 -5.00
C VAL A 118 15.21 2.82 -5.35
N LYS A 119 14.50 2.32 -6.34
CA LYS A 119 13.17 2.81 -6.68
C LYS A 119 12.16 1.76 -6.33
N VAL A 120 11.19 2.13 -5.50
CA VAL A 120 10.08 1.27 -5.10
C VAL A 120 8.76 1.83 -5.62
N GLU A 121 7.80 0.96 -5.83
CA GLU A 121 6.42 1.29 -6.12
C GLU A 121 5.55 0.53 -5.14
N GLU A 122 4.78 1.25 -4.33
CA GLU A 122 3.89 0.66 -3.33
C GLU A 122 2.50 0.44 -3.94
N TYR A 123 1.83 -0.64 -3.53
CA TYR A 123 0.41 -0.82 -3.81
C TYR A 123 -0.41 0.27 -3.12
N SER A 124 -1.37 0.84 -3.84
CA SER A 124 -2.32 1.80 -3.28
C SER A 124 -3.31 1.09 -2.36
N PHE A 125 -3.77 1.78 -1.32
CA PHE A 125 -4.87 1.33 -0.49
C PHE A 125 -6.21 1.68 -1.14
N ILE A 126 -7.15 0.72 -1.19
CA ILE A 126 -8.41 0.89 -1.91
C ILE A 126 -9.65 0.88 -1.01
N ALA A 127 -9.60 0.18 0.12
CA ALA A 127 -10.72 0.04 1.04
C ALA A 127 -10.27 -0.38 2.45
N GLN A 128 -11.21 -0.36 3.38
CA GLN A 128 -11.10 -0.99 4.70
C GLN A 128 -12.19 -2.04 4.83
N ASN A 129 -11.83 -3.31 5.02
CA ASN A 129 -12.77 -4.37 5.25
C ASN A 129 -13.10 -4.46 6.75
N LYS A 130 -14.38 -4.34 7.10
CA LYS A 130 -14.86 -4.49 8.48
C LYS A 130 -15.11 -5.96 8.77
N LYS A 131 -14.34 -6.50 9.71
CA LYS A 131 -14.46 -7.89 10.17
C LYS A 131 -15.63 -8.06 11.15
N GLU A 132 -15.99 -9.28 11.45
CA GLU A 132 -17.08 -9.61 12.40
C GLU A 132 -16.80 -9.11 13.83
N ASP A 133 -15.54 -9.03 14.23
CA ASP A 133 -15.09 -8.48 15.51
C ASP A 133 -15.11 -6.94 15.56
N GLY A 134 -15.49 -6.29 14.45
CA GLY A 134 -15.51 -4.83 14.29
C GLY A 134 -14.17 -4.21 13.94
N SER A 135 -13.09 -4.98 13.82
CA SER A 135 -11.79 -4.48 13.38
C SER A 135 -11.82 -4.12 11.90
N LEU A 136 -11.01 -3.11 11.53
CA LEU A 136 -10.86 -2.66 10.15
C LEU A 136 -9.53 -3.14 9.60
N GLU A 137 -9.57 -3.83 8.49
CA GLU A 137 -8.41 -4.34 7.76
C GLU A 137 -8.24 -3.58 6.46
N ILE A 138 -7.10 -2.93 6.29
CA ILE A 138 -6.81 -2.17 5.05
C ILE A 138 -6.52 -3.14 3.91
N ILE A 139 -7.15 -2.88 2.77
CA ILE A 139 -7.00 -3.67 1.56
C ILE A 139 -6.23 -2.88 0.51
N MET A 140 -5.21 -3.52 -0.02
CA MET A 140 -4.41 -2.98 -1.12
C MET A 140 -5.08 -3.22 -2.48
N GLU A 141 -4.64 -2.51 -3.53
CA GLU A 141 -5.19 -2.63 -4.90
C GLU A 141 -5.06 -4.04 -5.49
N ASN A 142 -4.12 -4.87 -4.98
CA ASN A 142 -3.99 -6.27 -5.36
C ASN A 142 -4.97 -7.22 -4.65
N GLY A 143 -5.89 -6.67 -3.85
CA GLY A 143 -6.88 -7.42 -3.08
C GLY A 143 -6.36 -8.06 -1.78
N LYS A 144 -5.08 -7.88 -1.45
CA LYS A 144 -4.50 -8.43 -0.23
C LYS A 144 -4.63 -7.46 0.94
N PRO A 145 -4.77 -7.96 2.17
CA PRO A 145 -4.73 -7.14 3.36
C PRO A 145 -3.32 -6.61 3.64
N TYR A 146 -3.24 -5.40 4.18
CA TYR A 146 -2.01 -4.79 4.64
C TYR A 146 -1.89 -4.94 6.16
N SER A 147 -0.86 -5.65 6.60
CA SER A 147 -0.59 -5.92 8.02
C SER A 147 0.47 -5.01 8.64
N GLY A 148 1.01 -4.07 7.88
CA GLY A 148 2.04 -3.14 8.37
C GLY A 148 1.48 -1.93 9.12
N ILE A 149 2.39 -1.07 9.55
CA ILE A 149 2.02 0.19 10.23
C ILE A 149 1.51 1.19 9.20
N VAL A 150 0.31 1.71 9.44
CA VAL A 150 -0.29 2.76 8.61
C VAL A 150 0.18 4.12 9.13
N ARG A 151 0.95 4.84 8.33
CA ARG A 151 1.54 6.13 8.72
C ARG A 151 0.70 7.34 8.35
N ASN A 152 -0.15 7.19 7.33
CA ASN A 152 -1.00 8.27 6.86
C ASN A 152 -2.47 7.95 7.15
N ASN A 153 -3.27 8.97 7.39
CA ASN A 153 -4.71 8.80 7.52
C ASN A 153 -5.33 8.74 6.13
N TYR A 154 -5.84 7.56 5.77
CA TYR A 154 -6.52 7.33 4.50
C TYR A 154 -8.03 7.37 4.71
N ASN A 155 -8.69 8.24 3.97
CA ASN A 155 -10.15 8.34 3.96
C ASN A 155 -10.76 7.33 2.98
N LEU A 156 -10.51 6.03 3.26
CA LEU A 156 -10.91 4.91 2.41
C LEU A 156 -12.35 4.48 2.68
N PRO A 157 -13.05 3.96 1.67
CA PRO A 157 -14.38 3.36 1.85
C PRO A 157 -14.32 2.15 2.79
N ILE A 158 -15.32 2.04 3.66
CA ILE A 158 -15.49 0.90 4.56
C ILE A 158 -16.38 -0.14 3.87
N LEU A 159 -15.97 -1.40 3.87
CA LEU A 159 -16.73 -2.52 3.33
C LEU A 159 -17.40 -3.26 4.48
N GLU A 160 -18.72 -3.41 4.43
CA GLU A 160 -19.50 -4.04 5.47
C GLU A 160 -20.37 -5.19 4.94
N ASN A 161 -20.65 -6.17 5.80
CA ASN A 161 -21.57 -7.28 5.57
C ASN A 161 -21.15 -8.25 4.45
N PHE A 162 -19.84 -8.44 4.25
CA PHE A 162 -19.34 -9.40 3.27
C PHE A 162 -19.11 -10.81 3.83
N LYS A 163 -19.15 -11.01 5.17
CA LYS A 163 -19.10 -12.30 5.88
C LYS A 163 -18.07 -13.27 5.31
N ASP A 164 -16.84 -12.83 5.15
CA ASP A 164 -15.71 -13.61 4.60
C ASP A 164 -15.97 -14.30 3.24
N ASP A 165 -16.95 -13.81 2.47
CA ASP A 165 -17.21 -14.26 1.11
C ASP A 165 -16.18 -13.61 0.16
N GLY A 166 -15.05 -14.29 0.00
CA GLY A 166 -13.94 -13.80 -0.83
C GLY A 166 -14.34 -13.51 -2.27
N SER A 167 -15.29 -14.27 -2.83
CA SER A 167 -15.77 -14.04 -4.20
C SER A 167 -16.48 -12.69 -4.34
N LYS A 168 -17.33 -12.33 -3.37
CA LYS A 168 -18.03 -11.05 -3.34
C LYS A 168 -17.09 -9.88 -3.10
N LEU A 169 -16.11 -10.06 -2.20
CA LEU A 169 -15.07 -9.07 -1.96
C LEU A 169 -14.22 -8.82 -3.21
N ASP A 170 -13.85 -9.88 -3.93
CA ASP A 170 -13.08 -9.76 -5.18
C ASP A 170 -13.81 -8.95 -6.26
N GLU A 171 -15.13 -9.12 -6.37
CA GLU A 171 -15.96 -8.30 -7.27
C GLU A 171 -15.89 -6.82 -6.88
N VAL A 172 -15.99 -6.51 -5.58
CA VAL A 172 -15.91 -5.13 -5.08
C VAL A 172 -14.52 -4.55 -5.30
N TYR A 173 -13.46 -5.31 -5.01
CA TYR A 173 -12.07 -4.85 -5.22
C TYR A 173 -11.81 -4.55 -6.69
N LYS A 174 -12.26 -5.39 -7.60
CA LYS A 174 -12.16 -5.16 -9.06
C LYS A 174 -12.87 -3.87 -9.48
N ASN A 175 -14.03 -3.61 -8.93
CA ASN A 175 -14.78 -2.39 -9.25
C ASN A 175 -14.15 -1.15 -8.61
N LEU A 176 -13.67 -1.22 -7.36
CA LEU A 176 -12.95 -0.12 -6.71
C LEU A 176 -11.68 0.28 -7.48
N ASN A 177 -10.97 -0.71 -8.05
CA ASN A 177 -9.81 -0.46 -8.89
C ASN A 177 -10.14 0.19 -10.25
N LYS A 178 -11.38 0.02 -10.76
CA LYS A 178 -11.84 0.66 -11.98
C LYS A 178 -12.40 2.06 -11.77
N LEU A 179 -12.70 2.42 -10.52
CA LEU A 179 -13.16 3.76 -10.20
C LEU A 179 -12.04 4.78 -10.35
N LYS A 180 -12.40 5.96 -10.86
CA LYS A 180 -11.56 7.15 -10.76
C LYS A 180 -11.26 7.42 -9.28
N GLU A 181 -10.06 7.86 -8.97
CA GLU A 181 -9.65 8.08 -7.59
C GLU A 181 -10.51 9.12 -6.86
N ASP A 182 -10.84 10.21 -7.54
CA ASP A 182 -11.72 11.26 -7.04
C ASP A 182 -13.12 10.72 -6.67
N VAL A 183 -13.71 9.84 -7.48
CA VAL A 183 -14.99 9.20 -7.18
C VAL A 183 -14.85 8.18 -6.03
N ARG A 184 -13.79 7.37 -6.03
CA ARG A 184 -13.54 6.39 -4.97
C ARG A 184 -13.39 7.07 -3.60
N LEU A 185 -12.69 8.21 -3.55
CA LEU A 185 -12.49 8.97 -2.33
C LEU A 185 -13.78 9.64 -1.80
N GLN A 186 -14.83 9.75 -2.61
CA GLN A 186 -16.13 10.23 -2.18
C GLN A 186 -17.02 9.13 -1.56
N ILE A 187 -16.63 7.86 -1.67
CA ILE A 187 -17.35 6.76 -1.03
C ILE A 187 -17.03 6.75 0.46
N SER A 188 -18.06 6.67 1.30
CA SER A 188 -17.93 6.43 2.74
C SER A 188 -17.95 4.94 3.05
N GLU A 189 -19.00 4.26 2.59
CA GLU A 189 -19.25 2.86 2.90
C GLU A 189 -19.81 2.11 1.71
N ILE A 190 -19.51 0.81 1.61
CA ILE A 190 -20.15 -0.13 0.68
C ILE A 190 -20.67 -1.29 1.50
N ILE A 191 -21.97 -1.46 1.52
CA ILE A 191 -22.65 -2.53 2.25
C ILE A 191 -23.09 -3.60 1.25
N ASN A 192 -22.74 -4.84 1.53
CA ASN A 192 -23.23 -5.98 0.74
C ASN A 192 -24.70 -6.24 1.08
N ASP A 193 -25.56 -6.07 0.11
CA ASP A 193 -26.98 -6.39 0.21
C ASP A 193 -27.24 -7.87 -0.13
N GLU A 194 -28.49 -8.31 0.04
CA GLU A 194 -28.91 -9.63 -0.44
C GLU A 194 -28.82 -9.73 -1.96
N GLY A 195 -28.47 -10.92 -2.45
CA GLY A 195 -28.28 -11.18 -3.88
C GLY A 195 -27.01 -10.54 -4.43
N ASP A 196 -27.13 -9.90 -5.60
CA ASP A 196 -26.00 -9.33 -6.34
C ASP A 196 -25.87 -7.80 -6.20
N ASN A 197 -26.56 -7.23 -5.23
CA ASN A 197 -26.61 -5.79 -5.03
C ASN A 197 -25.64 -5.32 -3.94
N VAL A 198 -25.27 -4.04 -4.04
CA VAL A 198 -24.58 -3.29 -2.99
C VAL A 198 -25.29 -1.95 -2.77
N THR A 199 -25.27 -1.52 -1.53
CA THR A 199 -25.63 -0.15 -1.14
C THR A 199 -24.33 0.63 -0.86
N ILE A 200 -24.15 1.74 -1.56
CA ILE A 200 -22.99 2.60 -1.45
C ILE A 200 -23.43 3.92 -0.83
N TYR A 201 -22.82 4.31 0.26
CA TYR A 201 -23.03 5.63 0.87
C TYR A 201 -21.90 6.55 0.45
N MET A 202 -22.28 7.68 -0.14
CA MET A 202 -21.35 8.73 -0.53
C MET A 202 -21.17 9.72 0.63
N LYS A 203 -20.01 10.36 0.71
CA LYS A 203 -19.68 11.33 1.77
C LYS A 203 -20.56 12.59 1.78
N ASP A 204 -21.17 12.89 0.64
CA ASP A 204 -22.10 13.99 0.50
C ASP A 204 -23.56 13.64 0.92
N GLY A 205 -23.75 12.46 1.52
CA GLY A 205 -25.02 11.97 2.03
C GLY A 205 -25.86 11.16 1.04
N GLN A 206 -25.46 11.09 -0.23
CA GLN A 206 -26.20 10.34 -1.23
C GLN A 206 -26.09 8.82 -1.00
N LYS A 207 -27.23 8.14 -0.98
CA LYS A 207 -27.31 6.68 -1.04
C LYS A 207 -27.41 6.22 -2.48
N VAL A 208 -26.59 5.24 -2.86
CA VAL A 208 -26.55 4.65 -4.21
C VAL A 208 -26.81 3.16 -4.11
N LYS A 209 -27.70 2.61 -4.91
CA LYS A 209 -27.91 1.17 -5.12
C LYS A 209 -27.36 0.73 -6.46
N ALA A 210 -26.55 -0.31 -6.47
CA ALA A 210 -25.91 -0.78 -7.69
C ALA A 210 -25.69 -2.30 -7.67
N LEU A 211 -25.37 -2.87 -8.83
CA LEU A 211 -24.91 -4.26 -8.93
C LEU A 211 -23.45 -4.36 -8.46
N ARG A 212 -23.15 -5.32 -7.58
CA ARG A 212 -21.83 -5.55 -7.04
C ARG A 212 -20.78 -5.78 -8.13
N ALA A 213 -21.12 -6.53 -9.18
CA ALA A 213 -20.21 -6.88 -10.26
C ALA A 213 -19.84 -5.71 -11.20
N SER A 214 -20.61 -4.60 -11.22
CA SER A 214 -20.47 -3.57 -12.25
C SER A 214 -20.76 -2.13 -11.80
N PHE A 215 -20.75 -1.84 -10.50
CA PHE A 215 -21.09 -0.51 -10.01
C PHE A 215 -20.14 0.58 -10.55
N SER A 216 -18.87 0.25 -10.81
CA SER A 216 -17.90 1.20 -11.33
C SER A 216 -18.27 1.78 -12.70
N ASP A 217 -18.95 1.01 -13.53
CA ASP A 217 -19.27 1.42 -14.91
C ASP A 217 -20.17 2.67 -14.95
N LYS A 218 -21.06 2.79 -13.96
CA LYS A 218 -21.97 3.93 -13.84
C LYS A 218 -21.53 4.93 -12.77
N LEU A 219 -20.94 4.47 -11.67
CA LEU A 219 -20.52 5.32 -10.56
C LEU A 219 -19.38 6.26 -10.93
N ASN A 220 -18.58 5.93 -11.95
CA ASN A 220 -17.55 6.83 -12.50
C ASN A 220 -18.11 8.16 -13.04
N TYR A 221 -19.42 8.25 -13.26
CA TYR A 221 -20.11 9.47 -13.68
C TYR A 221 -20.79 10.19 -12.51
N TYR A 222 -20.49 9.80 -11.26
CA TYR A 222 -21.14 10.33 -10.09
C TYR A 222 -21.00 11.85 -9.96
N ASP A 223 -19.85 12.42 -10.26
CA ASP A 223 -19.61 13.87 -10.20
C ASP A 223 -20.52 14.65 -11.15
N GLU A 224 -20.88 14.06 -12.27
CA GLU A 224 -21.78 14.66 -13.25
C GLU A 224 -23.23 14.48 -12.81
N ILE A 225 -23.60 13.28 -12.34
CA ILE A 225 -24.95 12.94 -11.90
C ILE A 225 -25.33 13.72 -10.64
N SER A 226 -24.41 13.79 -9.67
CA SER A 226 -24.65 14.40 -8.35
C SER A 226 -25.03 15.88 -8.40
N LYS A 227 -24.64 16.59 -9.47
CA LYS A 227 -25.00 18.01 -9.71
C LYS A 227 -26.50 18.22 -9.94
N TYR A 228 -27.21 17.21 -10.37
CA TYR A 228 -28.65 17.24 -10.66
C TYR A 228 -29.49 16.68 -9.52
N ILE A 229 -28.87 16.27 -8.39
CA ILE A 229 -29.55 15.73 -7.21
C ILE A 229 -29.70 16.85 -6.19
N GLU A 230 -30.90 17.36 -6.02
CA GLU A 230 -31.21 18.44 -5.08
C GLU A 230 -31.24 17.95 -3.63
N ASP A 231 -31.84 16.78 -3.38
CA ASP A 231 -32.01 16.21 -2.03
C ASP A 231 -31.33 14.86 -1.90
N LYS A 232 -30.03 14.91 -1.61
CA LYS A 232 -29.17 13.72 -1.53
C LYS A 232 -29.50 12.83 -0.32
N ASN A 233 -29.90 13.42 0.79
CA ASN A 233 -30.16 12.68 2.04
C ASN A 233 -31.47 11.87 2.00
N ASN A 234 -32.47 12.34 1.25
CA ASN A 234 -33.80 11.72 1.21
C ASN A 234 -34.07 10.96 -0.10
N THR A 235 -33.08 10.89 -0.99
CA THR A 235 -33.20 10.14 -2.24
C THR A 235 -32.17 9.04 -2.35
N THR A 236 -32.48 8.00 -3.10
CA THR A 236 -31.57 6.92 -3.46
C THR A 236 -31.31 6.96 -4.95
N LEU A 237 -30.05 7.08 -5.37
CA LEU A 237 -29.66 6.93 -6.75
C LEU A 237 -29.60 5.43 -7.10
N ASN A 238 -30.53 4.97 -7.94
CA ASN A 238 -30.55 3.58 -8.38
C ASN A 238 -29.82 3.43 -9.70
N LEU A 239 -28.73 2.64 -9.69
CA LEU A 239 -27.87 2.33 -10.83
C LEU A 239 -28.02 0.88 -11.32
N ILE A 240 -28.92 0.07 -10.73
CA ILE A 240 -29.09 -1.35 -11.10
C ILE A 240 -29.54 -1.47 -12.55
N ASN A 241 -30.71 -0.96 -12.88
CA ASN A 241 -31.33 -1.08 -14.19
C ASN A 241 -31.43 0.27 -14.91
N GLY A 242 -30.45 1.14 -14.76
CA GLY A 242 -30.44 2.48 -15.32
C GLY A 242 -29.74 3.47 -14.41
N ALA A 243 -30.13 4.75 -14.47
CA ALA A 243 -29.74 5.78 -13.52
C ALA A 243 -30.98 6.65 -13.25
N TYR A 244 -31.56 6.53 -12.06
CA TYR A 244 -32.73 7.29 -11.66
C TYR A 244 -32.78 7.47 -10.15
N LEU A 245 -33.48 8.50 -9.70
CA LEU A 245 -33.67 8.81 -8.28
C LEU A 245 -34.95 8.15 -7.76
N GLU A 246 -34.85 7.54 -6.61
CA GLU A 246 -35.96 6.99 -5.86
C GLU A 246 -36.10 7.72 -4.52
N THR A 247 -37.34 8.00 -4.12
CA THR A 247 -37.67 8.37 -2.75
C THR A 247 -38.05 7.12 -1.96
N ALA A 248 -38.03 7.18 -0.64
CA ALA A 248 -38.46 6.06 0.22
C ALA A 248 -39.86 5.55 -0.15
N LYS A 249 -40.78 6.45 -0.58
CA LYS A 249 -42.14 6.11 -1.01
C LYS A 249 -42.14 5.34 -2.34
N THR A 250 -41.35 5.75 -3.31
CA THR A 250 -41.27 5.06 -4.62
C THR A 250 -40.56 3.72 -4.50
N GLU A 251 -39.55 3.63 -3.67
CA GLU A 251 -38.86 2.38 -3.37
C GLU A 251 -39.79 1.35 -2.72
N LYS A 252 -40.54 1.77 -1.70
CA LYS A 252 -41.54 0.90 -1.06
C LYS A 252 -42.57 0.37 -2.05
N ARG A 253 -43.14 1.25 -2.88
CA ARG A 253 -44.12 0.88 -3.92
C ARG A 253 -43.57 -0.09 -4.96
N ARG A 254 -42.32 0.10 -5.37
CA ARG A 254 -41.62 -0.84 -6.28
C ARG A 254 -41.49 -2.22 -5.65
N ASN A 255 -41.01 -2.29 -4.41
CA ASN A 255 -40.82 -3.55 -3.69
C ASN A 255 -42.14 -4.29 -3.49
N GLU A 256 -43.22 -3.57 -3.19
CA GLU A 256 -44.60 -4.14 -3.10
C GLU A 256 -45.06 -4.70 -4.46
N ASN A 257 -44.81 -4.01 -5.54
CA ASN A 257 -45.15 -4.49 -6.89
C ASN A 257 -44.36 -5.75 -7.27
N ILE A 258 -43.05 -5.79 -6.98
CA ILE A 258 -42.20 -6.97 -7.19
C ILE A 258 -42.72 -8.15 -6.39
N LYS A 259 -43.02 -7.95 -5.10
CA LYS A 259 -43.58 -8.99 -4.23
C LYS A 259 -44.89 -9.55 -4.76
N GLN A 260 -45.79 -8.70 -5.29
CA GLN A 260 -47.05 -9.12 -5.90
C GLN A 260 -46.79 -9.92 -7.21
N LEU A 261 -45.82 -9.53 -8.01
CA LEU A 261 -45.47 -10.25 -9.23
C LEU A 261 -44.91 -11.65 -8.93
N LEU A 262 -43.99 -11.74 -7.94
CA LEU A 262 -43.41 -13.01 -7.51
C LEU A 262 -44.47 -13.93 -6.93
N SER A 263 -45.42 -13.41 -6.13
CA SER A 263 -46.52 -14.19 -5.58
C SER A 263 -47.44 -14.73 -6.66
N ARG A 264 -47.70 -13.96 -7.72
CA ARG A 264 -48.49 -14.40 -8.89
C ARG A 264 -47.81 -15.50 -9.72
N GLN A 265 -46.48 -15.53 -9.70
CA GLN A 265 -45.68 -16.56 -10.37
C GLN A 265 -45.41 -17.78 -9.51
N GLY A 266 -45.96 -17.85 -8.28
CA GLY A 266 -45.71 -18.96 -7.33
C GLY A 266 -44.33 -19.02 -6.77
N LEU A 267 -43.48 -17.98 -6.99
CA LEU A 267 -42.15 -17.85 -6.43
C LEU A 267 -42.24 -17.17 -5.06
N LYS A 268 -41.72 -17.83 -4.02
CA LYS A 268 -41.62 -17.21 -2.68
C LYS A 268 -40.43 -16.26 -2.68
N ASP A 269 -40.68 -15.06 -2.17
CA ASP A 269 -39.62 -14.09 -1.91
C ASP A 269 -38.92 -14.50 -0.61
N ASP A 270 -37.72 -15.07 -0.72
CA ASP A 270 -36.92 -15.48 0.46
C ASP A 270 -36.38 -14.28 1.27
N SER A 271 -36.55 -13.04 0.75
CA SER A 271 -35.97 -11.83 1.32
C SER A 271 -36.74 -11.21 2.49
N THR A 272 -37.94 -11.75 2.87
CA THR A 272 -38.81 -11.09 3.87
C THR A 272 -38.93 -11.78 5.23
N SER A 273 -38.18 -12.87 5.53
CA SER A 273 -38.48 -13.63 6.75
C SER A 273 -37.73 -13.20 8.01
N LYS A 274 -36.82 -12.19 7.94
CA LYS A 274 -36.02 -11.82 9.15
C LYS A 274 -36.21 -10.40 9.66
N THR A 275 -36.74 -9.47 8.88
CA THR A 275 -36.85 -8.06 9.34
C THR A 275 -38.16 -7.71 10.04
N ASP A 276 -39.24 -8.43 9.77
CA ASP A 276 -40.56 -8.12 10.39
C ASP A 276 -40.81 -8.76 11.76
N LYS A 277 -39.98 -9.78 12.14
CA LYS A 277 -40.12 -10.39 13.48
C LYS A 277 -39.39 -9.64 14.58
N GLU A 278 -38.36 -8.89 14.25
CA GLU A 278 -37.59 -8.11 15.24
C GLU A 278 -38.23 -6.74 15.57
N LYS A 279 -39.01 -6.15 14.64
CA LYS A 279 -39.68 -4.87 14.89
C LYS A 279 -41.00 -4.97 15.67
N VAL A 280 -41.65 -6.14 15.67
CA VAL A 280 -42.91 -6.36 16.41
C VAL A 280 -42.63 -6.60 17.90
N ASP A 281 -41.49 -7.22 18.24
CA ASP A 281 -41.17 -7.55 19.64
C ASP A 281 -40.62 -6.35 20.45
N VAL A 282 -40.06 -5.35 19.76
CA VAL A 282 -39.55 -4.12 20.43
C VAL A 282 -40.66 -3.13 20.75
N THR A 283 -41.73 -3.06 19.92
CA THR A 283 -42.88 -2.18 20.15
C THR A 283 -43.81 -2.72 21.26
N GLU A 284 -43.96 -4.03 21.37
CA GLU A 284 -44.80 -4.63 22.45
C GLU A 284 -44.11 -4.56 23.83
N LYS A 285 -42.77 -4.56 23.89
CA LYS A 285 -42.02 -4.37 25.16
C LYS A 285 -42.01 -2.92 25.63
N VAL A 286 -42.09 -1.95 24.75
CA VAL A 286 -42.13 -0.53 25.13
C VAL A 286 -43.52 -0.11 25.62
N GLU A 287 -44.60 -0.67 25.08
CA GLU A 287 -45.97 -0.38 25.59
C GLU A 287 -46.29 -1.06 26.91
N LYS A 288 -45.68 -2.23 27.22
CA LYS A 288 -45.86 -2.88 28.52
C LYS A 288 -45.07 -2.22 29.65
N ASN A 289 -43.97 -1.56 29.38
CA ASN A 289 -43.22 -0.82 30.40
C ASN A 289 -43.82 0.56 30.72
N ASN A 290 -44.56 1.19 29.80
CA ASN A 290 -45.20 2.48 30.04
C ASN A 290 -46.56 2.37 30.77
N LYS A 291 -47.08 1.16 31.03
CA LYS A 291 -48.33 0.95 31.75
C LYS A 291 -48.15 0.53 33.21
N ALA A 292 -46.90 0.29 33.64
CA ALA A 292 -46.57 -0.15 35.00
C ALA A 292 -46.04 0.96 35.92
N GLU A 293 -45.78 2.17 35.42
CA GLU A 293 -45.23 3.26 36.23
C GLU A 293 -46.23 4.40 36.59
N ASN A 294 -47.52 4.23 36.38
CA ASN A 294 -48.50 5.27 36.67
C ASN A 294 -49.58 4.86 37.72
N SER A 295 -49.17 4.15 38.76
CA SER A 295 -50.04 4.04 39.98
C SER A 295 -49.19 3.76 41.20
N THR A 296 -49.18 4.75 42.09
CA THR A 296 -48.70 4.79 43.49
C THR A 296 -47.44 5.68 43.59
N THR A 297 -47.44 6.83 44.18
CA THR A 297 -47.87 7.23 45.50
C THR A 297 -47.71 8.74 45.68
N ASN A 298 -48.73 9.32 46.16
CA ASN A 298 -48.67 10.50 46.99
C ASN A 298 -48.21 10.09 48.41
N SER A 299 -47.20 10.73 49.00
CA SER A 299 -47.24 11.38 50.33
C SER A 299 -45.90 11.42 51.07
N LYS A 300 -45.69 12.63 51.61
CA LYS A 300 -44.87 13.03 52.80
C LYS A 300 -43.38 13.15 52.65
N VAL A 301 -42.90 14.41 52.52
CA VAL A 301 -42.50 15.38 53.56
C VAL A 301 -41.58 14.81 54.64
N ALA A 302 -40.39 15.30 54.69
CA ALA A 302 -39.67 15.95 55.79
C ALA A 302 -38.15 15.85 55.66
N SER A 303 -37.57 17.01 55.53
CA SER A 303 -36.48 17.63 56.29
C SER A 303 -35.28 16.78 56.75
N SER A 304 -34.12 17.21 56.41
CA SER A 304 -33.11 17.89 57.26
C SER A 304 -31.70 17.73 56.64
N THR A 305 -31.18 18.86 56.35
CA THR A 305 -30.05 19.59 56.95
C THR A 305 -28.71 18.91 57.12
N ASN A 306 -27.77 19.72 56.64
CA ASN A 306 -26.41 19.89 57.13
C ASN A 306 -25.30 18.99 56.51
N ASN A 307 -24.32 19.55 56.04
CA ASN A 307 -23.37 20.59 56.35
C ASN A 307 -21.95 20.18 55.98
N LYS A 308 -21.30 21.14 55.41
CA LYS A 308 -19.88 21.53 55.62
C LYS A 308 -18.75 20.73 54.93
N ASN A 309 -18.13 21.51 54.15
CA ASN A 309 -16.81 22.20 54.24
C ASN A 309 -15.67 21.43 53.61
N THR A 310 -14.99 22.05 52.75
CA THR A 310 -14.01 23.13 52.77
C THR A 310 -12.62 22.69 52.37
N LYS A 311 -12.03 23.52 51.53
CA LYS A 311 -10.64 23.93 51.24
C LYS A 311 -9.96 23.25 50.07
N GLN A 312 -9.73 23.99 48.99
CA GLN A 312 -8.74 25.07 48.80
C GLN A 312 -7.28 24.68 49.10
N GLN A 313 -6.49 24.71 48.06
CA GLN A 313 -5.26 25.47 47.87
C GLN A 313 -4.51 24.84 46.69
N SER A 314 -4.37 25.48 45.54
CA SER A 314 -3.59 26.67 45.16
C SER A 314 -2.07 26.47 45.18
N VAL A 315 -1.48 26.88 44.04
CA VAL A 315 -0.17 27.57 43.91
C VAL A 315 1.04 26.64 43.81
N THR A 316 1.95 26.70 42.91
CA THR A 316 2.65 27.70 42.10
C THR A 316 3.68 27.05 41.17
N ASN A 317 3.86 27.69 40.04
CA ASN A 317 5.11 28.06 39.33
C ASN A 317 6.48 27.53 39.79
N ASN A 318 7.27 27.11 38.84
CA ASN A 318 8.56 27.71 38.39
C ASN A 318 9.12 26.85 37.25
N LYS A 319 9.39 27.32 36.08
CA LYS A 319 10.50 28.13 35.50
C LYS A 319 11.91 27.63 35.82
N ASN A 320 12.63 27.47 34.71
CA ASN A 320 14.09 27.39 34.48
C ASN A 320 14.65 25.96 34.61
N GLU A 321 15.34 25.45 33.62
CA GLU A 321 16.36 25.93 32.68
C GLU A 321 16.25 25.17 31.34
#